data_fc7dfabfda559180ee52578028cf7d73
#
_entry.id   fc7dfabfda559180ee52578028cf7d73
#
_cell.length_a   1.000
_cell.length_b   1.000
_cell.length_c   1.000
_cell.angle_alpha   90.00
_cell.angle_beta   90.00
_cell.angle_gamma   90.00
#
_symmetry.space_group_name_H-M   'P 1'
#
loop_
_entity.id
_entity.type
_entity.pdbx_description
1 polymer ?
#
loop_
_entity_poly.entity_id
_entity_poly.type
_entity_poly.pdbx_seq_one_letter_code
_entity_poly.pdbx_strand_id
1 'polypeptide(L)'
;VLAGTYSNKVNIDVFLKAYSGENISVDRIMRTSLSVEDACLTILLSVQPVVIGDLMKNKRFRHRGLTARFLYTHPRTLVGKRKLNTRSMAPEVYEAYKKVIYNILREERGAEPEIIRLTDGARKYLTEYYDWAEQMMSGEFSFYGDWMGKIVGNTLRIDGIMARASVHKTDAFLELDEPIFITEEVMSHAVLIGKYFMAHSISAYSKMGVYSHSQVLIKALRRMQEKNEGIICRRELMRICRWIPSADEAQMILESLEDYGYLR
;
A
#
# COMPACT_ATOMS: atom_id res chain seq x y z
N VAL A 1 -7.83 -8.05 -17.14
CA VAL A 1 -6.97 -7.00 -17.70
C VAL A 1 -5.55 -7.15 -17.14
N LEU A 2 -5.32 -7.12 -15.83
CA LEU A 2 -3.99 -7.26 -15.21
C LEU A 2 -3.32 -8.61 -15.52
N ALA A 3 -4.09 -9.67 -15.72
CA ALA A 3 -3.59 -11.02 -15.98
C ALA A 3 -3.39 -11.36 -17.48
N GLY A 4 -3.63 -10.41 -18.38
CA GLY A 4 -3.41 -10.64 -19.81
C GLY A 4 -4.40 -11.61 -20.46
N THR A 5 -5.69 -11.48 -20.19
CA THR A 5 -6.77 -12.36 -20.68
C THR A 5 -6.79 -12.51 -22.22
N TYR A 6 -6.25 -11.53 -22.95
CA TYR A 6 -6.20 -11.49 -24.42
C TYR A 6 -4.77 -11.48 -25.01
N SER A 7 -3.75 -11.46 -24.16
CA SER A 7 -2.34 -11.58 -24.59
C SER A 7 -1.53 -12.19 -23.45
N ASN A 8 -0.60 -13.08 -23.76
CA ASN A 8 0.35 -13.64 -22.80
C ASN A 8 1.34 -12.61 -22.21
N LYS A 9 1.23 -11.33 -22.61
CA LYS A 9 2.06 -10.22 -22.10
C LYS A 9 1.23 -9.33 -21.19
N VAL A 10 1.51 -9.37 -19.90
CA VAL A 10 0.97 -8.42 -18.94
C VAL A 10 1.72 -7.10 -19.11
N ASN A 11 1.01 -6.06 -19.50
CA ASN A 11 1.60 -4.72 -19.63
C ASN A 11 1.55 -3.98 -18.27
N ILE A 12 2.50 -4.31 -17.39
CA ILE A 12 2.62 -3.68 -16.07
C ILE A 12 3.11 -2.23 -16.20
N ASP A 13 3.88 -1.93 -17.24
CA ASP A 13 4.56 -0.64 -17.39
C ASP A 13 3.58 0.54 -17.46
N VAL A 14 2.42 0.35 -18.11
CA VAL A 14 1.35 1.36 -18.14
C VAL A 14 0.90 1.73 -16.71
N PHE A 15 0.71 0.74 -15.84
CA PHE A 15 0.29 0.99 -14.46
C PHE A 15 1.38 1.68 -13.63
N LEU A 16 2.64 1.30 -13.84
CA LEU A 16 3.76 1.90 -13.13
C LEU A 16 3.99 3.35 -13.56
N LYS A 17 3.97 3.61 -14.87
CA LYS A 17 4.09 4.97 -15.43
C LYS A 17 2.94 5.85 -15.00
N ALA A 18 1.70 5.38 -15.12
CA ALA A 18 0.53 6.15 -14.72
C ALA A 18 0.44 6.40 -13.19
N TYR A 19 1.08 5.57 -12.36
CA TYR A 19 1.24 5.85 -10.95
C TYR A 19 2.24 6.99 -10.70
N SER A 20 3.29 7.09 -11.52
CA SER A 20 4.36 8.08 -11.37
C SER A 20 4.07 9.40 -12.09
N GLY A 21 3.00 9.51 -12.89
CA GLY A 21 2.73 10.68 -13.73
C GLY A 21 3.63 10.75 -14.97
N GLU A 22 4.17 9.61 -15.41
CA GLU A 22 5.07 9.56 -16.57
C GLU A 22 4.29 9.49 -17.89
N ASN A 23 4.90 9.98 -18.97
CA ASN A 23 4.34 9.89 -20.30
C ASN A 23 4.25 8.44 -20.76
N ILE A 24 3.12 8.09 -21.37
CA ILE A 24 2.87 6.77 -21.94
C ILE A 24 2.73 6.90 -23.44
N SER A 25 3.61 6.25 -24.21
CA SER A 25 3.48 6.12 -25.66
C SER A 25 3.30 4.66 -26.05
N VAL A 26 2.43 4.41 -27.01
CA VAL A 26 2.20 3.07 -27.56
C VAL A 26 2.31 3.18 -29.08
N ASP A 27 3.41 2.65 -29.62
CA ASP A 27 3.61 2.53 -31.05
C ASP A 27 2.95 1.26 -31.59
N ARG A 28 2.16 1.40 -32.63
CA ARG A 28 1.50 0.28 -33.32
C ARG A 28 1.90 0.27 -34.79
N ILE A 29 2.30 -0.89 -35.27
CA ILE A 29 2.87 -1.10 -36.63
C ILE A 29 1.96 -0.62 -37.77
N MET A 30 0.66 -0.46 -37.55
CA MET A 30 -0.31 -0.06 -38.62
C MET A 30 -1.33 1.00 -38.14
N ARG A 31 -1.08 1.72 -37.07
CA ARG A 31 -1.98 2.77 -36.56
C ARG A 31 -1.16 3.93 -36.05
N THR A 32 -1.76 5.11 -36.00
CA THR A 32 -1.16 6.29 -35.37
C THR A 32 -0.70 5.96 -33.97
N SER A 33 0.53 6.35 -33.59
CA SER A 33 1.04 6.22 -32.23
C SER A 33 0.14 7.02 -31.29
N LEU A 34 -0.18 6.42 -30.15
CA LEU A 34 -0.95 7.09 -29.10
C LEU A 34 0.02 7.52 -28.00
N SER A 35 0.00 8.79 -27.66
CA SER A 35 0.74 9.35 -26.54
C SER A 35 -0.23 9.95 -25.52
N VAL A 36 0.02 9.70 -24.25
CA VAL A 36 -0.66 10.33 -23.11
C VAL A 36 0.43 10.98 -22.29
N GLU A 37 0.41 12.29 -22.22
CA GLU A 37 1.30 13.08 -21.37
C GLU A 37 0.74 13.11 -19.95
N ASP A 38 1.63 13.17 -18.95
CA ASP A 38 1.30 13.23 -17.53
C ASP A 38 0.22 12.22 -17.11
N ALA A 39 0.41 10.98 -17.54
CA ALA A 39 -0.58 9.92 -17.35
C ALA A 39 -0.85 9.70 -15.84
N CYS A 40 -2.12 9.82 -15.45
CA CYS A 40 -2.56 9.60 -14.06
C CYS A 40 -3.69 8.58 -14.03
N LEU A 41 -3.51 7.49 -13.28
CA LEU A 41 -4.48 6.40 -13.15
C LEU A 41 -4.75 6.07 -11.70
N THR A 42 -5.99 6.23 -11.27
CA THR A 42 -6.48 5.76 -9.98
C THR A 42 -7.20 4.43 -10.15
N ILE A 43 -6.84 3.45 -9.32
CA ILE A 43 -7.44 2.11 -9.36
C ILE A 43 -8.03 1.79 -7.99
N LEU A 44 -9.32 1.51 -7.94
CA LEU A 44 -10.01 0.99 -6.75
C LEU A 44 -10.48 -0.43 -7.02
N LEU A 45 -10.07 -1.38 -6.16
CA LEU A 45 -10.40 -2.79 -6.30
C LEU A 45 -11.02 -3.32 -5.00
N SER A 46 -12.14 -4.01 -5.14
CA SER A 46 -12.70 -4.86 -4.08
C SER A 46 -12.57 -6.31 -4.52
N VAL A 47 -11.70 -7.05 -3.85
CA VAL A 47 -11.34 -8.41 -4.24
C VAL A 47 -11.42 -9.38 -3.05
N GLN A 48 -11.66 -10.64 -3.34
CA GLN A 48 -11.58 -11.68 -2.31
C GLN A 48 -10.11 -11.92 -1.91
N PRO A 49 -9.81 -12.22 -0.63
CA PRO A 49 -8.44 -12.45 -0.17
C PRO A 49 -7.65 -13.51 -0.97
N VAL A 50 -8.34 -14.53 -1.50
CA VAL A 50 -7.71 -15.57 -2.32
C VAL A 50 -7.11 -14.99 -3.62
N VAL A 51 -7.78 -14.00 -4.23
CA VAL A 51 -7.31 -13.35 -5.47
C VAL A 51 -6.01 -12.59 -5.23
N ILE A 52 -5.86 -11.99 -4.06
CA ILE A 52 -4.63 -11.30 -3.66
C ILE A 52 -3.46 -12.31 -3.62
N GLY A 53 -3.67 -13.49 -3.02
CA GLY A 53 -2.69 -14.57 -3.00
C GLY A 53 -2.26 -15.02 -4.41
N ASP A 54 -3.21 -15.12 -5.33
CA ASP A 54 -2.92 -15.52 -6.72
C ASP A 54 -2.15 -14.46 -7.50
N LEU A 55 -2.41 -13.17 -7.26
CA LEU A 55 -1.62 -12.08 -7.83
C LEU A 55 -0.14 -12.17 -7.42
N MET A 56 0.14 -12.56 -6.18
CA MET A 56 1.52 -12.67 -5.67
C MET A 56 2.28 -13.91 -6.14
N LYS A 57 1.59 -14.97 -6.56
CA LYS A 57 2.23 -16.12 -7.23
C LYS A 57 2.90 -15.69 -8.54
N ASN A 58 2.42 -14.62 -9.14
CA ASN A 58 3.08 -14.03 -10.31
C ASN A 58 4.26 -13.17 -9.88
N LYS A 59 5.46 -13.75 -9.91
CA LYS A 59 6.73 -13.10 -9.54
C LYS A 59 6.92 -11.73 -10.25
N ARG A 60 6.39 -11.56 -11.47
CA ARG A 60 6.53 -10.30 -12.22
C ARG A 60 5.82 -9.12 -11.55
N PHE A 61 4.67 -9.34 -10.90
CA PHE A 61 3.95 -8.28 -10.19
C PHE A 61 4.73 -7.77 -8.99
N ARG A 62 5.32 -8.68 -8.22
CA ARG A 62 6.12 -8.35 -7.05
C ARG A 62 7.44 -7.69 -7.43
N HIS A 63 8.24 -8.34 -8.28
CA HIS A 63 9.57 -7.84 -8.64
C HIS A 63 9.56 -6.48 -9.35
N ARG A 64 8.46 -6.11 -10.00
CA ARG A 64 8.29 -4.79 -10.61
C ARG A 64 7.64 -3.75 -9.69
N GLY A 65 7.34 -4.11 -8.45
CA GLY A 65 6.80 -3.21 -7.44
C GLY A 65 5.37 -2.73 -7.72
N LEU A 66 4.59 -3.44 -8.55
CA LEU A 66 3.18 -3.10 -8.78
C LEU A 66 2.38 -3.23 -7.49
N THR A 67 2.56 -4.34 -6.77
CA THR A 67 1.87 -4.61 -5.50
C THR A 67 2.23 -3.61 -4.41
N ALA A 68 3.45 -3.08 -4.42
CA ALA A 68 3.93 -2.09 -3.49
C ALA A 68 3.22 -0.71 -3.63
N ARG A 69 2.58 -0.45 -4.77
CA ARG A 69 1.90 0.81 -5.05
C ARG A 69 0.45 0.86 -4.60
N PHE A 70 -0.11 -0.28 -4.20
CA PHE A 70 -1.48 -0.35 -3.67
C PHE A 70 -1.51 -0.08 -2.17
N LEU A 71 -2.49 0.69 -1.75
CA LEU A 71 -2.89 0.80 -0.35
C LEU A 71 -3.92 -0.29 -0.07
N TYR A 72 -3.63 -1.14 0.92
CA TYR A 72 -4.47 -2.27 1.25
C TYR A 72 -5.37 -1.96 2.43
N THR A 73 -6.63 -2.39 2.35
CA THR A 73 -7.49 -2.48 3.51
C THR A 73 -8.01 -3.91 3.65
N HIS A 74 -7.83 -4.49 4.84
CA HIS A 74 -8.30 -5.82 5.19
C HIS A 74 -9.07 -5.76 6.50
N PRO A 75 -10.32 -5.25 6.49
CA PRO A 75 -11.13 -5.10 7.69
C PRO A 75 -11.51 -6.45 8.28
N ARG A 76 -11.80 -6.48 9.57
CA ARG A 76 -12.32 -7.67 10.25
C ARG A 76 -13.69 -8.05 9.68
N THR A 77 -13.92 -9.33 9.50
CA THR A 77 -15.22 -9.82 9.07
C THR A 77 -16.30 -9.54 10.11
N LEU A 78 -17.45 -9.08 9.66
CA LEU A 78 -18.65 -8.90 10.46
C LEU A 78 -19.66 -10.05 10.28
N VAL A 79 -19.24 -11.15 9.64
CA VAL A 79 -20.10 -12.33 9.49
C VAL A 79 -20.55 -12.83 10.88
N GLY A 80 -21.84 -13.07 11.05
CA GLY A 80 -22.47 -13.43 12.34
C GLY A 80 -22.76 -12.25 13.27
N LYS A 81 -22.25 -11.03 12.96
CA LYS A 81 -22.50 -9.81 13.76
C LYS A 81 -23.20 -8.71 12.96
N ARG A 82 -23.54 -8.99 11.70
CA ARG A 82 -24.23 -8.03 10.84
C ARG A 82 -25.66 -7.80 11.34
N LYS A 83 -26.09 -6.55 11.33
CA LYS A 83 -27.47 -6.16 11.66
C LYS A 83 -28.19 -5.77 10.37
N LEU A 84 -29.47 -6.16 10.26
CA LEU A 84 -30.30 -5.79 9.11
C LEU A 84 -30.50 -4.27 9.05
N ASN A 85 -30.84 -3.68 10.21
CA ASN A 85 -31.03 -2.25 10.33
C ASN A 85 -29.76 -1.60 10.88
N THR A 86 -29.04 -0.88 10.03
CA THR A 86 -27.89 -0.06 10.42
C THR A 86 -28.31 1.38 10.54
N ARG A 87 -27.64 2.14 11.42
CA ARG A 87 -27.83 3.58 11.51
C ARG A 87 -27.43 4.23 10.18
N SER A 88 -28.30 5.00 9.59
CA SER A 88 -27.98 5.81 8.40
C SER A 88 -27.01 6.94 8.77
N MET A 89 -26.26 7.41 7.78
CA MET A 89 -25.45 8.62 7.91
C MET A 89 -26.38 9.83 8.17
N ALA A 90 -25.97 10.72 9.06
CA ALA A 90 -26.72 11.97 9.30
C ALA A 90 -26.74 12.79 7.99
N PRO A 91 -27.90 13.35 7.60
CA PRO A 91 -28.05 14.10 6.34
C PRO A 91 -27.03 15.24 6.21
N GLU A 92 -26.73 15.92 7.31
CA GLU A 92 -25.81 17.05 7.36
C GLU A 92 -24.37 16.61 7.00
N VAL A 93 -23.96 15.45 7.47
CA VAL A 93 -22.63 14.86 7.17
C VAL A 93 -22.55 14.47 5.70
N TYR A 94 -23.63 13.88 5.18
CA TYR A 94 -23.72 13.50 3.76
C TYR A 94 -23.64 14.72 2.83
N GLU A 95 -24.42 15.77 3.12
CA GLU A 95 -24.42 16.98 2.30
C GLU A 95 -23.07 17.74 2.39
N ALA A 96 -22.44 17.79 3.57
CA ALA A 96 -21.12 18.39 3.72
C ALA A 96 -20.06 17.63 2.89
N TYR A 97 -20.06 16.30 2.93
CA TYR A 97 -19.16 15.48 2.11
C TYR A 97 -19.40 15.68 0.62
N LYS A 98 -20.67 15.61 0.20
CA LYS A 98 -21.08 15.80 -1.19
C LYS A 98 -20.66 17.17 -1.73
N LYS A 99 -20.79 18.21 -0.93
CA LYS A 99 -20.41 19.58 -1.26
C LYS A 99 -18.91 19.68 -1.57
N VAL A 100 -18.04 19.13 -0.71
CA VAL A 100 -16.58 19.12 -0.92
C VAL A 100 -16.22 18.44 -2.24
N ILE A 101 -16.77 17.24 -2.48
CA ILE A 101 -16.50 16.48 -3.72
C ILE A 101 -17.00 17.26 -4.94
N TYR A 102 -18.18 17.84 -4.87
CA TYR A 102 -18.77 18.63 -5.96
C TYR A 102 -17.95 19.87 -6.28
N ASN A 103 -17.45 20.58 -5.27
CA ASN A 103 -16.61 21.75 -5.46
C ASN A 103 -15.28 21.39 -6.15
N ILE A 104 -14.60 20.31 -5.70
CA ILE A 104 -13.37 19.82 -6.34
C ILE A 104 -13.61 19.43 -7.81
N LEU A 105 -14.73 18.79 -8.13
CA LEU A 105 -15.05 18.36 -9.50
C LEU A 105 -15.42 19.51 -10.43
N ARG A 106 -15.83 20.66 -9.90
CA ARG A 106 -16.18 21.86 -10.68
C ARG A 106 -14.99 22.77 -10.96
N GLU A 107 -13.87 22.54 -10.28
CA GLU A 107 -12.67 23.33 -10.57
C GLU A 107 -12.23 23.17 -12.01
N GLU A 108 -11.99 24.30 -12.66
CA GLU A 108 -11.33 24.33 -13.94
C GLU A 108 -9.85 23.98 -13.74
N ARG A 109 -9.38 22.98 -14.46
CA ARG A 109 -7.97 22.60 -14.44
C ARG A 109 -7.19 23.58 -15.28
N GLY A 110 -6.17 24.20 -14.67
CA GLY A 110 -5.17 24.96 -15.41
C GLY A 110 -4.38 24.09 -16.39
N ALA A 111 -3.69 24.73 -17.33
CA ALA A 111 -2.79 24.07 -18.26
C ALA A 111 -1.55 23.51 -17.57
N GLU A 112 -1.12 24.13 -16.48
CA GLU A 112 0.05 23.74 -15.69
C GLU A 112 -0.38 23.04 -14.39
N PRO A 113 0.42 22.09 -13.89
CA PRO A 113 0.20 21.45 -12.60
C PRO A 113 0.25 22.46 -11.45
N GLU A 114 -0.72 22.41 -10.58
CA GLU A 114 -0.70 23.22 -9.35
C GLU A 114 0.28 22.64 -8.33
N ILE A 115 1.08 23.50 -7.74
CA ILE A 115 2.09 23.11 -6.75
C ILE A 115 1.54 23.32 -5.33
N ILE A 116 1.32 22.21 -4.63
CA ILE A 116 0.98 22.20 -3.21
C ILE A 116 2.27 22.25 -2.38
N ARG A 117 2.37 23.15 -1.43
CA ARG A 117 3.56 23.40 -0.63
C ARG A 117 3.38 22.91 0.81
N LEU A 118 4.50 22.59 1.47
CA LEU A 118 4.51 22.24 2.89
C LEU A 118 4.82 23.48 3.74
N THR A 119 4.12 23.67 4.85
CA THR A 119 4.57 24.56 5.91
C THR A 119 5.81 23.98 6.61
N ASP A 120 6.56 24.80 7.36
CA ASP A 120 7.74 24.32 8.10
C ASP A 120 7.38 23.23 9.13
N GLY A 121 6.25 23.36 9.82
CA GLY A 121 5.73 22.34 10.74
C GLY A 121 5.41 21.01 10.02
N ALA A 122 4.74 21.08 8.88
CA ALA A 122 4.46 19.90 8.06
C ALA A 122 5.75 19.24 7.55
N ARG A 123 6.73 20.04 7.13
CA ARG A 123 8.04 19.53 6.66
C ARG A 123 8.77 18.78 7.76
N LYS A 124 8.81 19.33 8.97
CA LYS A 124 9.42 18.68 10.14
C LYS A 124 8.74 17.35 10.43
N TYR A 125 7.41 17.33 10.47
CA TYR A 125 6.61 16.12 10.72
C TYR A 125 6.85 15.05 9.64
N LEU A 126 6.93 15.45 8.38
CA LEU A 126 7.25 14.55 7.26
C LEU A 126 8.65 13.95 7.42
N THR A 127 9.65 14.74 7.84
CA THR A 127 11.01 14.25 8.06
C THR A 127 11.04 13.17 9.16
N GLU A 128 10.39 13.43 10.29
CA GLU A 128 10.27 12.47 11.38
C GLU A 128 9.56 11.17 10.92
N TYR A 129 8.54 11.30 10.09
CA TYR A 129 7.82 10.15 9.53
C TYR A 129 8.67 9.37 8.52
N TYR A 130 9.47 10.06 7.72
CA TYR A 130 10.41 9.43 6.79
C TYR A 130 11.48 8.63 7.54
N ASP A 131 12.12 9.23 8.54
CA ASP A 131 13.14 8.57 9.36
C ASP A 131 12.58 7.34 10.09
N TRP A 132 11.35 7.46 10.61
CA TRP A 132 10.64 6.33 11.19
C TRP A 132 10.41 5.20 10.16
N ALA A 133 9.99 5.52 8.94
CA ALA A 133 9.74 4.53 7.90
C ALA A 133 11.05 3.81 7.49
N GLU A 134 12.16 4.54 7.37
CA GLU A 134 13.50 3.98 7.10
C GLU A 134 13.94 3.02 8.21
N GLN A 135 13.76 3.39 9.47
CA GLN A 135 14.06 2.49 10.60
C GLN A 135 13.21 1.22 10.56
N MET A 136 11.92 1.33 10.25
CA MET A 136 11.05 0.16 10.10
C MET A 136 11.52 -0.77 8.98
N MET A 137 11.97 -0.23 7.84
CA MET A 137 12.49 -1.02 6.71
C MET A 137 13.78 -1.79 7.05
N SER A 138 14.64 -1.25 7.89
CA SER A 138 15.86 -1.94 8.33
C SER A 138 15.61 -3.00 9.42
N GLY A 139 14.44 -2.98 10.07
CA GLY A 139 14.07 -3.82 11.19
C GLY A 139 12.91 -4.78 10.89
N GLU A 140 11.89 -4.68 11.73
CA GLU A 140 10.72 -5.58 11.76
C GLU A 140 9.98 -5.71 10.41
N PHE A 141 10.02 -4.66 9.59
CA PHE A 141 9.31 -4.59 8.30
C PHE A 141 10.20 -4.81 7.08
N SER A 142 11.40 -5.34 7.25
CA SER A 142 12.33 -5.63 6.13
C SER A 142 11.70 -6.52 5.05
N PHE A 143 10.82 -7.44 5.42
CA PHE A 143 10.08 -8.30 4.48
C PHE A 143 9.04 -7.57 3.63
N TYR A 144 8.67 -6.35 4.03
CA TYR A 144 7.73 -5.46 3.34
C TYR A 144 8.43 -4.22 2.78
N GLY A 145 9.76 -4.27 2.64
CA GLY A 145 10.58 -3.11 2.25
C GLY A 145 10.15 -2.48 0.93
N ASP A 146 9.68 -3.29 -0.03
CA ASP A 146 9.14 -2.82 -1.30
C ASP A 146 7.91 -1.92 -1.10
N TRP A 147 7.00 -2.30 -0.20
CA TRP A 147 5.80 -1.53 0.13
C TRP A 147 6.11 -0.36 1.05
N MET A 148 6.93 -0.58 2.08
CA MET A 148 7.35 0.47 3.00
C MET A 148 8.08 1.61 2.29
N GLY A 149 8.91 1.30 1.28
CA GLY A 149 9.56 2.31 0.44
C GLY A 149 8.61 3.17 -0.41
N LYS A 150 7.30 2.87 -0.41
CA LYS A 150 6.26 3.68 -1.07
C LYS A 150 5.32 4.38 -0.08
N ILE A 151 5.39 4.05 1.22
CA ILE A 151 4.41 4.55 2.20
C ILE A 151 4.46 6.07 2.34
N VAL A 152 5.64 6.66 2.40
CA VAL A 152 5.80 8.11 2.55
C VAL A 152 5.23 8.85 1.34
N GLY A 153 5.57 8.40 0.12
CA GLY A 153 5.03 8.99 -1.11
C GLY A 153 3.51 8.82 -1.24
N ASN A 154 2.96 7.68 -0.80
CA ASN A 154 1.52 7.47 -0.76
C ASN A 154 0.84 8.35 0.30
N THR A 155 1.45 8.54 1.46
CA THR A 155 0.96 9.43 2.51
C THR A 155 0.94 10.88 2.03
N LEU A 156 1.98 11.34 1.31
CA LEU A 156 2.01 12.67 0.70
C LEU A 156 0.89 12.87 -0.34
N ARG A 157 0.52 11.85 -1.10
CA ARG A 157 -0.63 11.94 -2.02
C ARG A 157 -1.95 12.09 -1.27
N ILE A 158 -2.13 11.34 -0.18
CA ILE A 158 -3.31 11.48 0.70
C ILE A 158 -3.35 12.88 1.29
N ASP A 159 -2.22 13.38 1.73
CA ASP A 159 -2.03 14.69 2.33
C ASP A 159 -2.42 15.82 1.36
N GLY A 160 -1.94 15.76 0.11
CA GLY A 160 -2.34 16.68 -0.94
C GLY A 160 -3.84 16.68 -1.21
N ILE A 161 -4.48 15.50 -1.24
CA ILE A 161 -5.93 15.35 -1.38
C ILE A 161 -6.66 15.99 -0.19
N MET A 162 -6.18 15.77 1.04
CA MET A 162 -6.77 16.33 2.24
C MET A 162 -6.62 17.85 2.31
N ALA A 163 -5.46 18.39 1.93
CA ALA A 163 -5.22 19.82 1.84
C ALA A 163 -6.18 20.46 0.82
N ARG A 164 -6.31 19.85 -0.36
CA ARG A 164 -7.27 20.30 -1.39
C ARG A 164 -8.71 20.27 -0.87
N ALA A 165 -9.10 19.17 -0.25
CA ALA A 165 -10.45 19.03 0.31
C ALA A 165 -10.74 20.07 1.42
N SER A 166 -9.72 20.46 2.18
CA SER A 166 -9.87 21.45 3.25
C SER A 166 -10.20 22.84 2.74
N VAL A 167 -9.66 23.24 1.58
CA VAL A 167 -9.97 24.51 0.91
C VAL A 167 -11.44 24.57 0.51
N HIS A 168 -12.04 23.43 0.14
CA HIS A 168 -13.42 23.37 -0.35
C HIS A 168 -14.50 23.15 0.71
N LYS A 169 -14.15 23.19 1.99
CA LYS A 169 -15.13 23.08 3.10
C LYS A 169 -16.04 24.29 3.21
N THR A 170 -15.57 25.45 2.81
CA THR A 170 -16.31 26.72 2.88
C THR A 170 -17.05 27.03 1.59
N ASP A 171 -18.11 27.88 1.65
CA ASP A 171 -18.87 28.35 0.49
C ASP A 171 -18.14 29.45 -0.30
N ALA A 172 -16.99 29.89 0.18
CA ALA A 172 -16.20 30.87 -0.54
C ALA A 172 -15.75 30.23 -1.87
N PHE A 173 -16.22 30.76 -2.98
CA PHE A 173 -15.55 30.66 -4.26
C PHE A 173 -14.21 31.37 -4.06
N LEU A 174 -13.25 30.63 -3.56
CA LEU A 174 -11.89 31.10 -3.52
C LEU A 174 -11.45 31.10 -4.99
N GLU A 175 -11.27 32.30 -5.55
CA GLU A 175 -10.32 32.46 -6.64
C GLU A 175 -9.02 31.94 -6.04
N LEU A 176 -8.62 30.73 -6.47
CA LEU A 176 -7.43 30.05 -5.94
C LEU A 176 -6.18 30.67 -6.57
N ASP A 177 -5.98 31.98 -6.39
CA ASP A 177 -4.74 32.68 -6.69
C ASP A 177 -3.66 32.41 -5.61
N GLU A 178 -4.06 31.87 -4.46
CA GLU A 178 -3.13 31.55 -3.38
C GLU A 178 -2.71 30.08 -3.42
N PRO A 179 -1.42 29.79 -3.24
CA PRO A 179 -0.90 28.42 -3.23
C PRO A 179 -1.49 27.63 -2.05
N ILE A 180 -1.91 26.38 -2.31
CA ILE A 180 -2.38 25.48 -1.27
C ILE A 180 -1.20 25.02 -0.43
N PHE A 181 -1.38 25.10 0.90
CA PHE A 181 -0.40 24.62 1.86
C PHE A 181 -0.90 23.41 2.63
N ILE A 182 -0.03 22.42 2.74
CA ILE A 182 -0.16 21.32 3.70
C ILE A 182 0.30 21.83 5.05
N THR A 183 -0.62 21.88 6.02
CA THR A 183 -0.31 22.27 7.40
C THR A 183 0.16 21.07 8.21
N GLU A 184 0.75 21.32 9.39
CA GLU A 184 1.14 20.28 10.33
C GLU A 184 -0.05 19.40 10.75
N GLU A 185 -1.23 19.99 10.95
CA GLU A 185 -2.45 19.28 11.29
C GLU A 185 -2.86 18.29 10.18
N VAL A 186 -2.90 18.74 8.93
CA VAL A 186 -3.25 17.89 7.78
C VAL A 186 -2.24 16.75 7.64
N MET A 187 -0.93 17.07 7.73
CA MET A 187 0.15 16.08 7.69
C MET A 187 0.00 15.03 8.80
N SER A 188 -0.31 15.44 10.03
CA SER A 188 -0.50 14.51 11.14
C SER A 188 -1.62 13.51 10.89
N HIS A 189 -2.74 13.98 10.33
CA HIS A 189 -3.86 13.12 9.95
C HIS A 189 -3.51 12.17 8.79
N ALA A 190 -2.79 12.66 7.79
CA ALA A 190 -2.34 11.83 6.66
C ALA A 190 -1.38 10.71 7.14
N VAL A 191 -0.48 11.01 8.06
CA VAL A 191 0.42 10.02 8.69
C VAL A 191 -0.37 8.95 9.46
N LEU A 192 -1.43 9.33 10.20
CA LEU A 192 -2.30 8.36 10.86
C LEU A 192 -2.99 7.42 9.85
N ILE A 193 -3.45 7.96 8.72
CA ILE A 193 -4.01 7.16 7.62
C ILE A 193 -2.92 6.27 7.01
N GLY A 194 -1.71 6.76 6.82
CA GLY A 194 -0.56 5.97 6.36
C GLY A 194 -0.27 4.78 7.28
N LYS A 195 -0.23 5.00 8.60
CA LYS A 195 -0.07 3.94 9.61
C LYS A 195 -1.22 2.93 9.61
N TYR A 196 -2.45 3.39 9.38
CA TYR A 196 -3.60 2.50 9.19
C TYR A 196 -3.38 1.57 7.98
N PHE A 197 -3.00 2.10 6.82
CA PHE A 197 -2.71 1.28 5.65
C PHE A 197 -1.54 0.33 5.86
N MET A 198 -0.52 0.74 6.63
CA MET A 198 0.59 -0.14 7.00
C MET A 198 0.08 -1.36 7.77
N ALA A 199 -0.71 -1.18 8.81
CA ALA A 199 -1.27 -2.28 9.60
C ALA A 199 -2.11 -3.25 8.75
N HIS A 200 -2.90 -2.72 7.83
CA HIS A 200 -3.70 -3.51 6.90
C HIS A 200 -2.87 -4.18 5.81
N SER A 201 -1.79 -3.55 5.37
CA SER A 201 -0.86 -4.13 4.38
C SER A 201 -0.13 -5.34 4.95
N ILE A 202 0.30 -5.32 6.21
CA ILE A 202 0.86 -6.49 6.90
C ILE A 202 -0.11 -7.67 6.81
N SER A 203 -1.39 -7.43 7.12
CA SER A 203 -2.43 -8.46 7.02
C SER A 203 -2.64 -8.96 5.61
N ALA A 204 -2.63 -8.06 4.61
CA ALA A 204 -2.77 -8.42 3.21
C ALA A 204 -1.57 -9.23 2.71
N TYR A 205 -0.35 -8.79 2.99
CA TYR A 205 0.88 -9.49 2.62
C TYR A 205 0.99 -10.87 3.28
N SER A 206 0.54 -11.00 4.53
CA SER A 206 0.42 -12.31 5.20
C SER A 206 -0.50 -13.27 4.44
N LYS A 207 -1.64 -12.78 3.90
CA LYS A 207 -2.52 -13.57 3.03
C LYS A 207 -1.88 -13.92 1.68
N MET A 208 -0.97 -13.09 1.22
CA MET A 208 -0.13 -13.33 0.03
C MET A 208 1.02 -14.31 0.30
N GLY A 209 1.19 -14.78 1.53
CA GLY A 209 2.28 -15.68 1.92
C GLY A 209 3.59 -14.97 2.27
N VAL A 210 3.57 -13.64 2.41
CA VAL A 210 4.70 -12.86 2.91
C VAL A 210 4.51 -12.66 4.41
N TYR A 211 5.47 -13.08 5.20
CA TYR A 211 5.41 -13.01 6.65
C TYR A 211 6.55 -12.12 7.17
N SER A 212 6.32 -11.40 8.27
CA SER A 212 7.41 -10.76 9.00
C SER A 212 8.36 -11.83 9.57
N HIS A 213 9.58 -11.43 9.90
CA HIS A 213 10.56 -12.34 10.50
C HIS A 213 9.97 -13.07 11.73
N SER A 214 9.38 -12.33 12.67
CA SER A 214 8.74 -12.91 13.85
C SER A 214 7.60 -13.88 13.51
N GLN A 215 6.76 -13.57 12.51
CA GLN A 215 5.71 -14.48 12.07
C GLN A 215 6.25 -15.75 11.43
N VAL A 216 7.36 -15.63 10.69
CA VAL A 216 8.08 -16.77 10.12
C VAL A 216 8.60 -17.66 11.24
N LEU A 217 9.26 -17.08 12.26
CA LEU A 217 9.79 -17.82 13.41
C LEU A 217 8.67 -18.54 14.18
N ILE A 218 7.60 -17.83 14.53
CA ILE A 218 6.44 -18.40 15.24
C ILE A 218 5.82 -19.55 14.44
N LYS A 219 5.67 -19.39 13.13
CA LYS A 219 5.12 -20.42 12.25
C LYS A 219 6.03 -21.64 12.17
N ALA A 220 7.34 -21.43 12.09
CA ALA A 220 8.33 -22.50 12.11
C ALA A 220 8.27 -23.28 13.44
N LEU A 221 8.33 -22.56 14.58
CA LEU A 221 8.22 -23.16 15.90
C LEU A 221 6.96 -24.01 16.07
N ARG A 222 5.79 -23.47 15.73
CA ARG A 222 4.53 -24.22 15.81
C ARG A 222 4.59 -25.52 14.99
N ARG A 223 5.15 -25.43 13.80
CA ARG A 223 5.28 -26.60 12.92
C ARG A 223 6.24 -27.64 13.46
N MET A 224 7.33 -27.21 14.08
CA MET A 224 8.29 -28.08 14.77
C MET A 224 7.61 -28.79 15.95
N GLN A 225 6.88 -28.05 16.78
CA GLN A 225 6.12 -28.60 17.92
C GLN A 225 5.07 -29.62 17.47
N GLU A 226 4.33 -29.35 16.40
CA GLU A 226 3.34 -30.28 15.85
C GLU A 226 3.95 -31.61 15.40
N LYS A 227 5.22 -31.60 15.00
CA LYS A 227 5.95 -32.77 14.51
C LYS A 227 6.73 -33.49 15.60
N ASN A 228 6.76 -32.97 16.83
CA ASN A 228 7.49 -33.53 17.99
C ASN A 228 8.97 -33.85 17.67
N GLU A 229 9.63 -33.01 16.88
CA GLU A 229 11.03 -33.18 16.50
C GLU A 229 11.92 -32.60 17.62
N GLY A 230 12.60 -33.46 18.38
CA GLY A 230 13.53 -33.05 19.46
C GLY A 230 14.86 -32.50 18.92
N ILE A 231 15.26 -32.89 17.69
CA ILE A 231 16.43 -32.40 16.98
C ILE A 231 15.97 -32.01 15.57
N ILE A 232 16.34 -30.79 15.16
CA ILE A 232 15.99 -30.31 13.83
C ILE A 232 17.24 -29.79 13.12
N CYS A 233 17.44 -30.23 11.89
CA CYS A 233 18.43 -29.65 10.99
C CYS A 233 17.76 -28.84 9.87
N ARG A 234 18.55 -28.06 9.15
CA ARG A 234 18.09 -27.24 8.01
C ARG A 234 17.23 -28.02 7.01
N ARG A 235 17.65 -29.23 6.66
CA ARG A 235 16.92 -30.10 5.72
C ARG A 235 15.57 -30.53 6.25
N GLU A 236 15.46 -30.82 7.53
CA GLU A 236 14.20 -31.21 8.18
C GLU A 236 13.27 -30.03 8.30
N LEU A 237 13.78 -28.86 8.68
CA LEU A 237 13.00 -27.64 8.71
C LEU A 237 12.36 -27.37 7.35
N MET A 238 13.10 -27.47 6.26
CA MET A 238 12.57 -27.31 4.90
C MET A 238 11.55 -28.40 4.53
N ARG A 239 11.71 -29.62 5.03
CA ARG A 239 10.77 -30.72 4.82
C ARG A 239 9.42 -30.47 5.49
N ILE A 240 9.42 -30.00 6.73
CA ILE A 240 8.20 -29.73 7.49
C ILE A 240 7.60 -28.36 7.18
N CYS A 241 8.42 -27.38 6.81
CA CYS A 241 8.05 -26.01 6.45
C CYS A 241 8.24 -25.78 4.94
N ARG A 242 7.47 -26.49 4.10
CA ARG A 242 7.59 -26.45 2.62
C ARG A 242 7.42 -25.05 2.01
N TRP A 243 7.04 -24.06 2.79
CA TRP A 243 6.92 -22.67 2.39
C TRP A 243 8.22 -21.86 2.49
N ILE A 244 9.28 -22.44 3.08
CA ILE A 244 10.62 -21.84 3.10
C ILE A 244 11.28 -22.09 1.74
N PRO A 245 11.64 -21.02 0.99
CA PRO A 245 12.00 -21.17 -0.42
C PRO A 245 13.46 -21.59 -0.64
N SER A 246 14.35 -21.37 0.34
CA SER A 246 15.79 -21.64 0.18
C SER A 246 16.44 -22.21 1.44
N ALA A 247 17.59 -22.85 1.24
CA ALA A 247 18.40 -23.37 2.34
C ALA A 247 18.98 -22.25 3.21
N ASP A 248 19.28 -21.10 2.62
CA ASP A 248 19.84 -19.95 3.33
C ASP A 248 18.77 -19.31 4.23
N GLU A 249 17.53 -19.18 3.77
CA GLU A 249 16.42 -18.73 4.62
C GLU A 249 16.12 -19.73 5.76
N ALA A 250 16.20 -21.02 5.50
CA ALA A 250 16.06 -22.03 6.55
C ALA A 250 17.16 -21.90 7.61
N GLN A 251 18.39 -21.62 7.19
CA GLN A 251 19.50 -21.41 8.09
C GLN A 251 19.31 -20.15 8.95
N MET A 252 18.94 -19.02 8.35
CA MET A 252 18.66 -17.79 9.09
C MET A 252 17.53 -17.94 10.11
N ILE A 253 16.50 -18.74 9.80
CA ILE A 253 15.43 -19.05 10.74
C ILE A 253 15.95 -19.84 11.93
N LEU A 254 16.77 -20.86 11.72
CA LEU A 254 17.34 -21.66 12.80
C LEU A 254 18.26 -20.82 13.69
N GLU A 255 19.16 -20.02 13.11
CA GLU A 255 20.03 -19.11 13.84
C GLU A 255 19.23 -18.10 14.67
N SER A 256 18.19 -17.49 14.11
CA SER A 256 17.34 -16.58 14.85
C SER A 256 16.59 -17.26 15.99
N LEU A 257 16.14 -18.50 15.82
CA LEU A 257 15.47 -19.27 16.88
C LEU A 257 16.45 -19.66 17.98
N GLU A 258 17.72 -19.93 17.64
CA GLU A 258 18.80 -20.17 18.59
C GLU A 258 19.14 -18.90 19.39
N ASP A 259 19.29 -17.74 18.71
CA ASP A 259 19.53 -16.43 19.31
C ASP A 259 18.44 -16.04 20.30
N TYR A 260 17.18 -16.37 20.01
CA TYR A 260 16.06 -16.16 20.92
C TYR A 260 15.91 -17.24 21.99
N GLY A 261 16.79 -18.25 22.03
CA GLY A 261 16.81 -19.32 23.03
C GLY A 261 15.71 -20.38 22.87
N TYR A 262 15.05 -20.46 21.72
CA TYR A 262 14.08 -21.51 21.39
C TYR A 262 14.72 -22.80 20.90
N LEU A 263 15.95 -22.73 20.40
CA LEU A 263 16.78 -23.86 19.99
C LEU A 263 18.12 -23.82 20.74
N ARG A 264 18.81 -24.99 20.77
CA ARG A 264 20.14 -25.15 21.34
C ARG A 264 20.96 -26.06 20.43
#